data_b47e16cc0c5a225101944b37a66b5348
#
_entry.id   b47e16cc0c5a225101944b37a66b5348
#
_cell.length_a   1.000
_cell.length_b   1.000
_cell.length_c   1.000
_cell.angle_alpha   90.00
_cell.angle_beta   90.00
_cell.angle_gamma   90.00
#
_symmetry.space_group_name_H-M   'P 1'
#
loop_
_entity.id
_entity.type
_entity.pdbx_description
1 polymer ?
#
loop_
_entity_poly.entity_id
_entity_poly.type
_entity_poly.pdbx_seq_one_letter_code
_entity_poly.pdbx_strand_id
1 'polypeptide(L)'
;LAGFPEITVRGKRGQKVTLIVAEALTEEGACNQRQTGRQHYYEYTLKGEGDETWHPRFSYYGFRYIQVEGAVLKGQKNPQKLPVLKNIQSCFVYNSARKVSTFESSNRIFNAAHRLIEKAVRSNMQSVFTDCPHREKLGWLEQVHLNGPGLLYNYDLTAYAPQIMQNMADAQH
;
A
#
# COMPACT_ATOMS: atom_id res chain seq x y z
N LEU A 1 2.81 -3.47 3.54
CA LEU A 1 2.63 -3.50 2.08
C LEU A 1 2.38 -2.10 1.53
N ALA A 2 2.67 -1.89 0.24
CA ALA A 2 2.20 -0.74 -0.52
C ALA A 2 0.93 -1.13 -1.26
N GLY A 3 -0.14 -0.36 -1.13
CA GLY A 3 -1.41 -0.71 -1.75
C GLY A 3 -2.60 0.07 -1.23
N PHE A 4 -3.76 -0.54 -1.29
CA PHE A 4 -5.01 0.06 -0.86
C PHE A 4 -5.95 -0.99 -0.25
N PRO A 5 -6.90 -0.58 0.60
CA PRO A 5 -7.97 -1.44 1.06
C PRO A 5 -9.07 -1.55 0.00
N GLU A 6 -9.65 -2.74 -0.12
CA GLU A 6 -10.93 -2.97 -0.78
C GLU A 6 -11.96 -3.38 0.28
N ILE A 7 -13.14 -2.77 0.22
CA ILE A 7 -14.24 -3.05 1.17
C ILE A 7 -15.48 -3.53 0.44
N THR A 8 -16.26 -4.40 1.13
CA THR A 8 -17.67 -4.65 0.79
C THR A 8 -18.52 -4.14 1.95
N VAL A 9 -19.40 -3.19 1.68
CA VAL A 9 -20.17 -2.47 2.67
C VAL A 9 -21.63 -2.36 2.25
N ARG A 10 -22.57 -2.36 3.22
CA ARG A 10 -23.98 -2.10 3.01
C ARG A 10 -24.46 -0.99 3.92
N GLY A 11 -25.15 -0.02 3.38
CA GLY A 11 -25.73 1.10 4.12
C GLY A 11 -26.70 1.91 3.29
N LYS A 12 -27.06 3.09 3.78
CA LYS A 12 -27.97 4.00 3.09
C LYS A 12 -27.17 4.96 2.19
N ARG A 13 -27.82 5.46 1.15
CA ARG A 13 -27.25 6.49 0.29
C ARG A 13 -26.78 7.70 1.09
N GLY A 14 -25.56 8.16 0.77
CA GLY A 14 -24.94 9.33 1.37
C GLY A 14 -24.21 9.07 2.70
N GLN A 15 -24.32 7.86 3.29
CA GLN A 15 -23.49 7.51 4.43
C GLN A 15 -22.03 7.34 3.97
N LYS A 16 -21.10 7.66 4.88
CA LYS A 16 -19.67 7.65 4.59
C LYS A 16 -18.94 6.62 5.43
N VAL A 17 -17.95 6.00 4.84
CA VAL A 17 -16.99 5.12 5.51
C VAL A 17 -15.59 5.68 5.26
N THR A 18 -14.83 5.90 6.32
CA THR A 18 -13.46 6.36 6.26
C THR A 18 -12.51 5.23 6.65
N LEU A 19 -11.49 5.02 5.84
CA LEU A 19 -10.44 4.03 6.03
C LEU A 19 -9.13 4.74 6.28
N ILE A 20 -8.69 4.80 7.54
CA ILE A 20 -7.42 5.42 7.94
C ILE A 20 -6.36 4.33 7.91
N VAL A 21 -5.25 4.57 7.23
CA VAL A 21 -4.18 3.59 7.06
C VAL A 21 -2.89 4.07 7.74
N ALA A 22 -2.18 3.15 8.40
CA ALA A 22 -0.93 3.46 9.08
C ALA A 22 0.02 2.24 9.17
N GLU A 23 1.30 2.50 9.39
CA GLU A 23 2.30 1.45 9.64
C GLU A 23 2.45 1.11 11.13
N ALA A 24 2.02 2.00 12.01
CA ALA A 24 2.09 1.84 13.46
C ALA A 24 0.74 2.17 14.12
N LEU A 25 0.57 1.69 15.35
CA LEU A 25 -0.55 2.03 16.22
C LEU A 25 -0.10 2.98 17.33
N THR A 26 -1.04 3.72 17.90
CA THR A 26 -0.87 4.42 19.18
C THR A 26 -0.96 3.42 20.33
N GLU A 27 -0.69 3.86 21.56
CA GLU A 27 -0.83 3.03 22.76
C GLU A 27 -2.28 2.54 22.96
N GLU A 28 -3.25 3.34 22.53
CA GLU A 28 -4.68 3.02 22.58
C GLU A 28 -5.15 2.10 21.42
N GLY A 29 -4.25 1.74 20.51
CA GLY A 29 -4.55 0.85 19.38
C GLY A 29 -5.14 1.55 18.15
N ALA A 30 -5.18 2.88 18.09
CA ALA A 30 -5.58 3.62 16.89
C ALA A 30 -4.43 3.72 15.86
N CYS A 31 -4.77 3.95 14.61
CA CYS A 31 -3.78 4.20 13.57
C CYS A 31 -2.94 5.45 13.88
N ASN A 32 -1.63 5.27 14.04
CA ASN A 32 -0.71 6.37 14.33
C ASN A 32 -0.21 7.00 13.03
N GLN A 33 -0.62 8.25 12.81
CA GLN A 33 -0.22 9.02 11.62
C GLN A 33 0.78 10.16 11.91
N ARG A 34 1.42 10.17 13.07
CA ARG A 34 2.39 11.23 13.42
C ARG A 34 3.58 11.29 12.47
N GLN A 35 3.97 10.14 11.89
CA GLN A 35 5.15 10.02 11.02
C GLN A 35 4.81 9.85 9.55
N THR A 36 3.57 10.04 9.13
CA THR A 36 3.16 9.89 7.72
C THR A 36 3.38 11.16 6.89
N GLY A 37 3.81 12.28 7.51
CA GLY A 37 3.99 13.57 6.87
C GLY A 37 2.67 14.30 6.57
N ARG A 38 1.60 13.58 6.32
CA ARG A 38 0.23 14.06 6.08
C ARG A 38 -0.76 12.97 6.47
N GLN A 39 -2.03 13.29 6.52
CA GLN A 39 -3.08 12.29 6.76
C GLN A 39 -3.21 11.34 5.57
N HIS A 40 -3.19 10.04 5.86
CA HIS A 40 -3.40 8.95 4.90
C HIS A 40 -4.73 8.29 5.18
N TYR A 41 -5.73 8.58 4.38
CA TYR A 41 -7.05 7.98 4.48
C TYR A 41 -7.73 7.88 3.12
N TYR A 42 -8.77 7.06 3.08
CA TYR A 42 -9.70 6.95 1.97
C TYR A 42 -11.11 7.15 2.48
N GLU A 43 -11.97 7.77 1.71
CA GLU A 43 -13.37 7.97 2.05
C GLU A 43 -14.26 7.43 0.93
N TYR A 44 -15.26 6.67 1.31
CA TYR A 44 -16.28 6.17 0.41
C TYR A 44 -17.67 6.65 0.84
N THR A 45 -18.40 7.28 -0.07
CA THR A 45 -19.81 7.65 0.11
C THR A 45 -20.69 6.63 -0.59
N LEU A 46 -21.55 5.97 0.16
CA LEU A 46 -22.40 4.89 -0.32
C LEU A 46 -23.49 5.39 -1.28
N LYS A 47 -23.75 4.60 -2.32
CA LYS A 47 -24.90 4.80 -3.23
C LYS A 47 -26.22 4.36 -2.61
N GLY A 48 -26.19 3.38 -1.68
CA GLY A 48 -27.35 2.81 -1.01
C GLY A 48 -28.07 1.71 -1.79
N GLU A 49 -27.36 1.04 -2.70
CA GLU A 49 -27.89 0.03 -3.63
C GLU A 49 -27.55 -1.41 -3.21
N GLY A 50 -27.67 -1.75 -1.93
CA GLY A 50 -27.40 -3.10 -1.43
C GLY A 50 -25.97 -3.28 -0.95
N ASP A 51 -25.29 -4.35 -1.36
CA ASP A 51 -23.88 -4.59 -1.06
C ASP A 51 -23.02 -3.91 -2.11
N GLU A 52 -22.16 -3.01 -1.66
CA GLU A 52 -21.29 -2.21 -2.50
C GLU A 52 -19.84 -2.63 -2.26
N THR A 53 -19.14 -3.05 -3.32
CA THR A 53 -17.70 -3.29 -3.27
C THR A 53 -16.98 -2.10 -3.85
N TRP A 54 -16.02 -1.57 -3.09
CA TRP A 54 -15.30 -0.38 -3.46
C TRP A 54 -13.83 -0.43 -3.05
N HIS A 55 -12.97 0.14 -3.88
CA HIS A 55 -11.57 0.44 -3.59
C HIS A 55 -11.19 1.81 -4.20
N PRO A 56 -10.17 2.51 -3.68
CA PRO A 56 -9.67 3.74 -4.28
C PRO A 56 -9.06 3.47 -5.65
N ARG A 57 -9.06 4.50 -6.51
CA ARG A 57 -8.43 4.44 -7.84
C ARG A 57 -7.24 5.38 -7.89
N PHE A 58 -6.17 4.96 -8.57
CA PHE A 58 -4.97 5.75 -8.83
C PHE A 58 -4.28 6.27 -7.56
N SER A 59 -4.44 5.56 -6.43
CA SER A 59 -3.84 5.93 -5.16
C SER A 59 -3.45 4.69 -4.38
N TYR A 60 -2.33 4.77 -3.66
CA TYR A 60 -1.86 3.74 -2.72
C TYR A 60 -1.10 4.39 -1.57
N TYR A 61 -1.01 3.70 -0.45
CA TYR A 61 -0.15 4.02 0.69
C TYR A 61 0.60 2.79 1.18
N GLY A 62 1.71 3.01 1.88
CA GLY A 62 2.33 1.99 2.71
C GLY A 62 1.55 1.86 4.02
N PHE A 63 1.13 0.65 4.38
CA PHE A 63 0.42 0.42 5.64
C PHE A 63 0.53 -1.02 6.15
N ARG A 64 0.25 -1.18 7.45
CA ARG A 64 0.08 -2.46 8.16
C ARG A 64 -1.29 -2.58 8.79
N TYR A 65 -1.90 -1.45 9.15
CA TYR A 65 -3.15 -1.36 9.88
C TYR A 65 -4.15 -0.50 9.10
N ILE A 66 -5.42 -0.86 9.24
CA ILE A 66 -6.55 -0.11 8.68
C ILE A 66 -7.53 0.12 9.83
N GLN A 67 -7.76 1.37 10.17
CA GLN A 67 -8.82 1.80 11.08
C GLN A 67 -10.04 2.18 10.25
N VAL A 68 -11.20 1.65 10.63
CA VAL A 68 -12.47 1.91 9.94
C VAL A 68 -13.32 2.82 10.80
N GLU A 69 -13.73 3.94 10.25
CA GLU A 69 -14.64 4.89 10.88
C GLU A 69 -15.93 5.00 10.07
N GLY A 70 -17.04 5.33 10.75
CA GLY A 70 -18.34 5.49 10.09
C GLY A 70 -19.02 4.17 9.68
N ALA A 71 -18.52 3.02 10.11
CA ALA A 71 -19.12 1.71 9.87
C ALA A 71 -18.95 0.79 11.08
N VAL A 72 -19.77 -0.28 11.15
CA VAL A 72 -19.64 -1.38 12.11
C VAL A 72 -19.35 -2.67 11.39
N LEU A 73 -18.64 -3.60 12.05
CA LEU A 73 -18.41 -4.92 11.49
C LEU A 73 -19.69 -5.75 11.47
N LYS A 74 -19.84 -6.63 10.48
CA LYS A 74 -20.94 -7.57 10.39
C LYS A 74 -21.07 -8.38 11.69
N GLY A 75 -22.28 -8.40 12.28
CA GLY A 75 -22.58 -9.09 13.53
C GLY A 75 -22.42 -8.26 14.80
N GLN A 76 -21.89 -7.06 14.73
CA GLN A 76 -21.83 -6.13 15.85
C GLN A 76 -23.15 -5.39 16.08
N LYS A 77 -23.40 -4.94 17.34
CA LYS A 77 -24.52 -4.06 17.68
C LYS A 77 -24.39 -2.74 16.91
N ASN A 78 -25.48 -2.29 16.29
CA ASN A 78 -25.52 -1.11 15.45
C ASN A 78 -26.68 -0.16 15.80
N PRO A 79 -26.69 0.43 17.02
CA PRO A 79 -27.79 1.31 17.44
C PRO A 79 -27.85 2.61 16.61
N GLN A 80 -26.72 3.06 16.08
CA GLN A 80 -26.61 4.28 15.27
C GLN A 80 -26.99 4.06 13.79
N LYS A 81 -27.31 2.81 13.41
CA LYS A 81 -27.64 2.44 12.00
C LYS A 81 -26.55 2.85 11.00
N LEU A 82 -25.31 2.72 11.41
CA LEU A 82 -24.14 2.93 10.54
C LEU A 82 -24.09 1.88 9.42
N PRO A 83 -23.35 2.14 8.34
CA PRO A 83 -23.01 1.12 7.35
C PRO A 83 -22.42 -0.13 8.00
N VAL A 84 -22.74 -1.28 7.43
CA VAL A 84 -22.22 -2.57 7.88
C VAL A 84 -21.10 -3.01 6.95
N LEU A 85 -19.89 -3.06 7.46
CA LEU A 85 -18.73 -3.61 6.76
C LEU A 85 -18.83 -5.14 6.74
N LYS A 86 -18.95 -5.71 5.56
CA LYS A 86 -19.08 -7.16 5.35
C LYS A 86 -17.74 -7.84 5.10
N ASN A 87 -16.86 -7.14 4.37
CA ASN A 87 -15.52 -7.61 4.07
C ASN A 87 -14.57 -6.43 3.96
N ILE A 88 -13.31 -6.67 4.31
CA ILE A 88 -12.19 -5.78 4.06
C ILE A 88 -10.96 -6.61 3.71
N GLN A 89 -10.26 -6.24 2.65
CA GLN A 89 -9.01 -6.87 2.26
C GLN A 89 -7.99 -5.82 1.83
N SER A 90 -6.72 -6.16 1.98
CA SER A 90 -5.61 -5.32 1.53
C SER A 90 -5.14 -5.78 0.16
N CYS A 91 -5.16 -4.89 -0.81
CA CYS A 91 -4.67 -5.12 -2.16
C CYS A 91 -3.22 -4.62 -2.26
N PHE A 92 -2.28 -5.52 -2.51
CA PHE A 92 -0.88 -5.17 -2.70
C PHE A 92 -0.66 -4.69 -4.14
N VAL A 93 -0.09 -3.49 -4.29
CA VAL A 93 0.27 -2.90 -5.59
C VAL A 93 1.78 -2.92 -5.72
N TYR A 94 2.28 -3.45 -6.82
CA TYR A 94 3.70 -3.51 -7.11
C TYR A 94 3.94 -3.66 -8.61
N ASN A 95 5.15 -3.33 -9.05
CA ASN A 95 5.56 -3.51 -10.43
C ASN A 95 5.57 -5.00 -10.82
N SER A 96 5.13 -5.31 -12.03
CA SER A 96 5.02 -6.69 -12.55
C SER A 96 6.34 -7.28 -13.04
N ALA A 97 7.49 -6.63 -12.80
CA ALA A 97 8.81 -7.16 -13.14
C ALA A 97 8.98 -8.56 -12.56
N ARG A 98 9.34 -9.50 -13.44
CA ARG A 98 9.45 -10.92 -13.11
C ARG A 98 10.68 -11.17 -12.23
N LYS A 99 10.49 -11.90 -11.13
CA LYS A 99 11.61 -12.38 -10.32
C LYS A 99 12.41 -13.42 -11.12
N VAL A 100 13.73 -13.23 -11.21
CA VAL A 100 14.65 -14.08 -12.03
C VAL A 100 15.65 -14.86 -11.19
N SER A 101 15.70 -14.65 -9.88
CA SER A 101 16.61 -15.37 -8.99
C SER A 101 15.93 -15.88 -7.74
N THR A 102 16.60 -16.81 -7.07
CA THR A 102 16.26 -17.30 -5.74
C THR A 102 17.50 -17.21 -4.86
N PHE A 103 17.29 -16.94 -3.59
CA PHE A 103 18.35 -16.93 -2.58
C PHE A 103 17.97 -17.87 -1.44
N GLU A 104 18.87 -18.78 -1.13
CA GLU A 104 18.76 -19.69 0.01
C GLU A 104 20.14 -19.91 0.63
N SER A 105 20.17 -19.94 1.96
CA SER A 105 21.36 -20.24 2.73
C SER A 105 21.01 -21.11 3.93
N SER A 106 22.03 -21.75 4.55
CA SER A 106 21.87 -22.49 5.81
C SER A 106 21.52 -21.59 6.99
N ASN A 107 21.74 -20.29 6.89
CA ASN A 107 21.47 -19.30 7.95
C ASN A 107 20.05 -18.71 7.79
N ARG A 108 19.18 -19.01 8.76
CA ARG A 108 17.79 -18.51 8.78
C ARG A 108 17.68 -17.00 8.81
N ILE A 109 18.65 -16.30 9.43
CA ILE A 109 18.64 -14.83 9.52
C ILE A 109 18.85 -14.22 8.14
N PHE A 110 19.81 -14.72 7.35
CA PHE A 110 20.05 -14.24 6.00
C PHE A 110 18.84 -14.51 5.09
N ASN A 111 18.23 -15.67 5.20
CA ASN A 111 17.00 -15.96 4.44
C ASN A 111 15.84 -15.01 4.84
N ALA A 112 15.71 -14.68 6.14
CA ALA A 112 14.71 -13.74 6.62
C ALA A 112 15.00 -12.31 6.13
N ALA A 113 16.25 -11.87 6.22
CA ALA A 113 16.68 -10.55 5.73
C ALA A 113 16.43 -10.41 4.22
N HIS A 114 16.76 -11.42 3.42
CA HIS A 114 16.49 -11.42 1.97
C HIS A 114 14.99 -11.25 1.68
N ARG A 115 14.11 -12.00 2.37
CA ARG A 115 12.65 -11.86 2.22
C ARG A 115 12.14 -10.48 2.63
N LEU A 116 12.74 -9.85 3.64
CA LEU A 116 12.37 -8.48 4.05
C LEU A 116 12.79 -7.46 2.97
N ILE A 117 14.00 -7.61 2.43
CA ILE A 117 14.50 -6.78 1.32
C ILE A 117 13.60 -6.92 0.10
N GLU A 118 13.24 -8.14 -0.30
CA GLU A 118 12.31 -8.36 -1.41
C GLU A 118 10.95 -7.68 -1.21
N LYS A 119 10.39 -7.75 0.00
CA LYS A 119 9.13 -7.06 0.32
C LYS A 119 9.28 -5.55 0.25
N ALA A 120 10.40 -4.99 0.74
CA ALA A 120 10.70 -3.57 0.68
C ALA A 120 10.84 -3.11 -0.78
N VAL A 121 11.62 -3.83 -1.58
CA VAL A 121 11.78 -3.56 -3.02
C VAL A 121 10.43 -3.55 -3.72
N ARG A 122 9.62 -4.59 -3.57
CA ARG A 122 8.29 -4.66 -4.20
C ARG A 122 7.34 -3.56 -3.74
N SER A 123 7.47 -3.11 -2.49
CA SER A 123 6.64 -2.02 -1.97
C SER A 123 7.04 -0.64 -2.53
N ASN A 124 8.27 -0.50 -3.01
CA ASN A 124 8.82 0.76 -3.51
C ASN A 124 9.02 0.79 -5.03
N MET A 125 9.03 -0.37 -5.69
CA MET A 125 9.17 -0.49 -7.12
C MET A 125 7.82 -0.27 -7.81
N GLN A 126 7.49 0.99 -8.03
CA GLN A 126 6.26 1.46 -8.68
C GLN A 126 6.58 1.99 -10.08
N SER A 127 5.90 3.03 -10.57
CA SER A 127 6.29 3.72 -11.82
C SER A 127 7.67 4.39 -11.71
N VAL A 128 8.04 4.79 -10.51
CA VAL A 128 9.40 5.17 -10.10
C VAL A 128 9.81 4.32 -8.90
N PHE A 129 11.11 4.23 -8.63
CA PHE A 129 11.60 3.58 -7.42
C PHE A 129 11.58 4.58 -6.27
N THR A 130 10.68 4.37 -5.29
CA THR A 130 10.50 5.29 -4.18
C THR A 130 11.38 4.93 -2.97
N ASP A 131 11.67 5.92 -2.14
CA ASP A 131 12.38 5.77 -0.87
C ASP A 131 11.55 5.00 0.18
N CYS A 132 10.28 5.34 0.28
CA CYS A 132 9.32 4.68 1.15
C CYS A 132 7.90 4.73 0.56
N PRO A 133 7.00 3.77 0.89
CA PRO A 133 5.67 3.72 0.28
C PRO A 133 4.63 4.56 1.02
N HIS A 134 4.98 5.23 2.14
CA HIS A 134 3.99 5.92 2.98
C HIS A 134 4.32 7.39 3.23
N ARG A 135 5.46 7.73 3.82
CA ARG A 135 5.77 9.09 4.27
C ARG A 135 6.07 10.04 3.11
N GLU A 136 7.15 9.84 2.40
CA GLU A 136 7.66 10.71 1.35
C GLU A 136 7.09 10.32 -0.01
N LYS A 137 7.21 9.04 -0.37
CA LYS A 137 6.85 8.48 -1.68
C LYS A 137 7.55 9.20 -2.83
N LEU A 138 8.82 9.54 -2.65
CA LEU A 138 9.61 10.27 -3.63
C LEU A 138 10.53 9.33 -4.40
N GLY A 139 10.65 9.59 -5.69
CA GLY A 139 11.54 8.85 -6.60
C GLY A 139 12.92 9.46 -6.64
N TRP A 140 13.65 9.43 -5.53
CA TRP A 140 15.03 9.88 -5.48
C TRP A 140 15.91 9.06 -6.43
N LEU A 141 16.70 9.71 -7.26
CA LEU A 141 17.63 9.03 -8.20
C LEU A 141 18.62 8.11 -7.50
N GLU A 142 19.04 8.51 -6.33
CA GLU A 142 19.92 7.76 -5.44
C GLU A 142 19.35 6.37 -5.10
N GLN A 143 18.03 6.23 -4.96
CA GLN A 143 17.38 4.93 -4.69
C GLN A 143 17.61 3.94 -5.82
N VAL A 144 17.56 4.38 -7.06
CA VAL A 144 17.84 3.55 -8.23
C VAL A 144 19.31 3.16 -8.29
N HIS A 145 20.22 4.10 -8.00
CA HIS A 145 21.67 3.86 -7.97
C HIS A 145 22.05 2.85 -6.88
N LEU A 146 21.64 3.07 -5.64
CA LEU A 146 22.01 2.22 -4.51
C LEU A 146 21.40 0.80 -4.60
N ASN A 147 20.17 0.69 -5.09
CA ASN A 147 19.47 -0.60 -5.20
C ASN A 147 19.71 -1.30 -6.55
N GLY A 148 20.27 -0.60 -7.54
CA GLY A 148 20.43 -1.10 -8.91
C GLY A 148 21.03 -2.51 -9.01
N PRO A 149 22.20 -2.78 -8.41
CA PRO A 149 22.79 -4.13 -8.44
C PRO A 149 21.85 -5.19 -7.85
N GLY A 150 21.22 -4.92 -6.71
CA GLY A 150 20.28 -5.83 -6.07
C GLY A 150 19.03 -6.07 -6.92
N LEU A 151 18.53 -5.04 -7.61
CA LEU A 151 17.42 -5.16 -8.53
C LEU A 151 17.78 -6.05 -9.73
N LEU A 152 18.94 -5.83 -10.36
CA LEU A 152 19.42 -6.61 -11.51
C LEU A 152 19.62 -8.10 -11.17
N TYR A 153 20.07 -8.43 -9.97
CA TYR A 153 20.19 -9.80 -9.52
C TYR A 153 18.84 -10.51 -9.31
N ASN A 154 17.82 -9.76 -8.91
CA ASN A 154 16.57 -10.35 -8.44
C ASN A 154 15.42 -10.26 -9.46
N TYR A 155 15.42 -9.25 -10.35
CA TYR A 155 14.30 -8.95 -11.23
C TYR A 155 14.73 -8.75 -12.68
N ASP A 156 13.84 -9.13 -13.58
CA ASP A 156 13.93 -8.78 -14.99
C ASP A 156 13.53 -7.31 -15.15
N LEU A 157 14.53 -6.47 -15.39
CA LEU A 157 14.34 -5.02 -15.52
C LEU A 157 14.22 -4.54 -16.97
N THR A 158 14.11 -5.44 -17.94
CA THR A 158 14.11 -5.09 -19.37
C THR A 158 13.05 -4.02 -19.72
N ALA A 159 11.88 -4.07 -19.10
CA ALA A 159 10.84 -3.06 -19.31
C ALA A 159 10.95 -1.89 -18.31
N TYR A 160 11.40 -2.16 -17.08
CA TYR A 160 11.42 -1.16 -16.01
C TYR A 160 12.57 -0.16 -16.15
N ALA A 161 13.77 -0.60 -16.51
CA ALA A 161 14.94 0.27 -16.61
C ALA A 161 14.77 1.37 -17.68
N PRO A 162 14.30 1.08 -18.92
CA PRO A 162 14.03 2.14 -19.90
C PRO A 162 13.01 3.16 -19.41
N GLN A 163 11.96 2.75 -18.69
CA GLN A 163 10.97 3.67 -18.12
C GLN A 163 11.59 4.61 -17.08
N ILE A 164 12.46 4.10 -16.21
CA ILE A 164 13.17 4.92 -15.25
C ILE A 164 14.10 5.91 -15.94
N MET A 165 14.85 5.48 -16.95
CA MET A 165 15.72 6.36 -17.73
C MET A 165 14.93 7.47 -18.45
N GLN A 166 13.75 7.16 -18.99
CA GLN A 166 12.87 8.14 -19.60
C GLN A 166 12.37 9.15 -18.56
N ASN A 167 11.92 8.68 -17.39
CA ASN A 167 11.49 9.58 -16.30
C ASN A 167 12.61 10.53 -15.86
N MET A 168 13.88 10.07 -15.85
CA MET A 168 15.04 10.92 -15.55
C MET A 168 15.27 11.98 -16.65
N ALA A 169 15.16 11.57 -17.91
CA ALA A 169 15.32 12.51 -19.04
C ALA A 169 14.22 13.57 -19.04
N ASP A 170 12.98 13.19 -18.78
CA ASP A 170 11.83 14.09 -18.73
C ASP A 170 11.91 15.08 -17.55
N ALA A 171 12.66 14.76 -16.49
CA ALA A 171 12.84 15.61 -15.32
C ALA A 171 14.02 16.61 -15.44
N GLN A 172 14.75 16.62 -16.54
CA GLN A 172 15.94 17.48 -16.76
C GLN A 172 15.59 18.89 -17.32
N HIS A 173 14.49 19.51 -16.90
CA HIS A 173 14.08 20.84 -17.40
C HIS A 173 14.17 21.92 -16.33
#